data_a3f73b1035de2dff4b617c04dbbf44b8
#
_entry.id   a3f73b1035de2dff4b617c04dbbf44b8
#
_cell.length_a   1.000
_cell.length_b   1.000
_cell.length_c   1.000
_cell.angle_alpha   90.00
_cell.angle_beta   90.00
_cell.angle_gamma   90.00
#
_symmetry.space_group_name_H-M   'P 1'
#
loop_
_entity.id
_entity.type
_entity.pdbx_description
1 polymer ?
#
loop_
_entity_poly.entity_id
_entity_poly.type
_entity_poly.pdbx_seq_one_letter_code
_entity_poly.pdbx_strand_id
1 'polypeptide(L)'
;MKFFINSYFGDNQSIGLLSHIKKRLPYGMDDQWMVFSHYTERGWTVDNLWHIFTDFYGGQYAPLAFLSYLVLYAGFGYDPFYFHMFSLLLHIGCVCLVWKLISSLLRVHGGVSEKQILYVNFITTLLFAVHPINVEAVAWISALKVLLYAFFYLLGLLCYLRYIRTSKIFYYVLTIGCFLCSFWGKEQAVTFPLALLIVDWFTNRNMKNLEVWSEKMSFLIMAFFFGIITVLSQGKGPYEMIFPLYQRLLFGCFALVEYITKSLLPVNLNFFYPFPIVLGEEPPLHYYLYPVVLLFLMGWIIAYRNNRYLVFGVLLFLVNLLFSIHLFNMSRHAIVADRYMYLSYVGIAFLIANGIWWLRKRL
;
A
#
# COMPACT_ATOMS: atom_id res chain seq x y z
N MET A 1 18.43 6.35 -23.37
CA MET A 1 18.76 5.93 -22.02
C MET A 1 20.00 6.63 -21.45
N LYS A 2 21.14 6.75 -22.14
CA LYS A 2 22.31 7.55 -21.69
C LYS A 2 22.08 9.06 -21.60
N PHE A 3 21.19 9.63 -22.40
CA PHE A 3 20.92 11.08 -22.43
C PHE A 3 20.09 11.59 -21.23
N PHE A 4 19.25 10.75 -20.63
CA PHE A 4 18.42 11.10 -19.45
C PHE A 4 19.20 11.03 -18.13
N ILE A 5 20.28 10.27 -18.07
CA ILE A 5 21.09 10.14 -16.85
C ILE A 5 22.02 11.36 -16.65
N ASN A 6 22.48 11.98 -17.73
CA ASN A 6 23.42 13.11 -17.63
C ASN A 6 22.80 14.47 -17.33
N SER A 7 21.48 14.67 -17.49
CA SER A 7 20.85 15.96 -17.19
C SER A 7 20.47 16.16 -15.70
N TYR A 8 20.54 15.09 -14.89
CA TYR A 8 20.20 15.13 -13.46
C TYR A 8 21.39 15.09 -12.50
N PHE A 9 22.62 14.89 -13.02
CA PHE A 9 23.82 14.79 -12.20
C PHE A 9 24.84 15.86 -12.62
N GLY A 10 24.61 17.08 -12.09
CA GLY A 10 25.64 18.11 -12.12
C GLY A 10 26.89 17.66 -11.37
N ASP A 11 28.04 17.80 -12.03
CA ASP A 11 29.38 17.60 -11.47
C ASP A 11 29.56 18.38 -10.18
N ASN A 12 29.75 17.73 -9.04
CA ASN A 12 30.47 18.33 -7.93
C ASN A 12 31.20 17.29 -7.07
N GLN A 13 32.50 17.49 -7.02
CA GLN A 13 33.52 16.74 -6.31
C GLN A 13 33.43 16.95 -4.79
N SER A 14 32.95 15.94 -4.06
CA SER A 14 33.31 15.72 -2.66
C SER A 14 33.28 14.21 -2.38
N ILE A 15 34.36 13.55 -2.86
CA ILE A 15 34.32 12.13 -3.21
C ILE A 15 35.41 11.37 -2.43
N GLY A 16 35.39 11.35 -1.12
CA GLY A 16 36.30 10.48 -0.38
C GLY A 16 35.57 9.32 0.35
N LEU A 17 34.65 9.66 1.24
CA LEU A 17 33.96 8.69 2.09
C LEU A 17 32.71 8.09 1.42
N LEU A 18 31.96 8.88 0.66
CA LEU A 18 30.77 8.50 -0.06
C LEU A 18 31.01 7.49 -1.19
N SER A 19 32.23 7.41 -1.73
CA SER A 19 32.55 6.48 -2.82
C SER A 19 32.57 5.00 -2.40
N HIS A 20 32.88 4.70 -1.13
CA HIS A 20 32.83 3.32 -0.60
C HIS A 20 31.41 2.89 -0.25
N ILE A 21 30.57 3.79 0.22
CA ILE A 21 29.15 3.56 0.49
C ILE A 21 28.39 3.42 -0.83
N LYS A 22 28.75 4.21 -1.86
CA LYS A 22 28.22 4.15 -3.24
C LYS A 22 28.24 2.77 -3.89
N LYS A 23 29.17 1.89 -3.51
CA LYS A 23 29.26 0.54 -4.08
C LYS A 23 28.33 -0.49 -3.44
N ARG A 24 27.68 -0.18 -2.30
CA ARG A 24 26.90 -1.13 -1.50
C ARG A 24 25.40 -0.82 -1.45
N LEU A 25 25.00 0.45 -1.59
CA LEU A 25 23.59 0.84 -1.71
C LEU A 25 23.34 1.33 -3.14
N PRO A 26 22.31 0.82 -3.85
CA PRO A 26 22.00 1.30 -5.18
C PRO A 26 21.64 2.79 -5.11
N TYR A 27 22.47 3.62 -5.72
CA TYR A 27 22.25 5.04 -5.87
C TYR A 27 21.16 5.25 -6.92
N GLY A 28 19.94 5.45 -6.48
CA GLY A 28 18.85 5.76 -7.39
C GLY A 28 17.57 6.14 -6.65
N MET A 29 16.90 7.15 -7.13
CA MET A 29 15.59 7.60 -6.66
C MET A 29 15.54 8.05 -5.19
N ASP A 30 14.52 7.60 -4.44
CA ASP A 30 14.22 8.10 -3.09
C ASP A 30 15.24 7.68 -2.03
N ASP A 31 16.13 6.70 -2.27
CA ASP A 31 17.09 6.23 -1.26
C ASP A 31 18.06 7.31 -0.83
N GLN A 32 18.43 8.23 -1.75
CA GLN A 32 19.36 9.31 -1.47
C GLN A 32 18.86 10.28 -0.39
N TRP A 33 17.56 10.55 -0.35
CA TRP A 33 17.01 11.53 0.57
C TRP A 33 16.20 10.89 1.70
N MET A 34 15.67 9.67 1.52
CA MET A 34 14.97 8.96 2.59
C MET A 34 15.90 8.25 3.55
N VAL A 35 16.85 7.46 3.04
CA VAL A 35 17.77 6.65 3.86
C VAL A 35 18.90 7.50 4.39
N PHE A 36 19.53 8.28 3.51
CA PHE A 36 20.62 9.22 3.87
C PHE A 36 20.09 10.61 4.30
N SER A 37 18.96 10.61 4.99
CA SER A 37 18.38 11.85 5.48
C SER A 37 19.18 12.44 6.66
N HIS A 38 19.09 13.75 6.83
CA HIS A 38 19.65 14.41 8.00
C HIS A 38 19.05 13.89 9.32
N TYR A 39 17.82 13.34 9.31
CA TYR A 39 17.22 12.70 10.50
C TYR A 39 17.97 11.45 10.91
N THR A 40 18.45 10.67 9.95
CA THR A 40 19.21 9.45 10.20
C THR A 40 20.56 9.77 10.89
N GLU A 41 21.24 10.83 10.48
CA GLU A 41 22.56 11.19 10.97
C GLU A 41 22.56 12.02 12.27
N ARG A 42 21.48 12.75 12.58
CA ARG A 42 21.35 13.55 13.82
C ARG A 42 21.26 12.72 15.11
N GLY A 43 21.03 11.41 15.01
CA GLY A 43 20.98 10.51 16.14
C GLY A 43 19.74 10.68 17.04
N TRP A 44 19.80 10.11 18.23
CA TRP A 44 18.69 10.05 19.21
C TRP A 44 18.62 11.30 20.07
N THR A 45 18.29 12.43 19.49
CA THR A 45 18.03 13.68 20.23
C THR A 45 16.54 13.96 20.28
N VAL A 46 16.07 14.60 21.35
CA VAL A 46 14.64 14.99 21.47
C VAL A 46 14.24 15.91 20.32
N ASP A 47 15.12 16.82 19.93
CA ASP A 47 14.93 17.73 18.81
C ASP A 47 14.75 16.97 17.49
N ASN A 48 15.61 15.99 17.20
CA ASN A 48 15.49 15.18 15.99
C ASN A 48 14.20 14.35 15.97
N LEU A 49 13.83 13.74 17.11
CA LEU A 49 12.57 13.01 17.22
C LEU A 49 11.36 13.93 16.99
N TRP A 50 11.41 15.15 17.55
CA TRP A 50 10.36 16.13 17.32
C TRP A 50 10.22 16.44 15.82
N HIS A 51 11.31 16.73 15.15
CA HIS A 51 11.33 17.01 13.71
C HIS A 51 10.85 15.83 12.86
N ILE A 52 11.22 14.59 13.18
CA ILE A 52 10.71 13.38 12.50
C ILE A 52 9.17 13.31 12.51
N PHE A 53 8.53 13.72 13.61
CA PHE A 53 7.07 13.64 13.75
C PHE A 53 6.32 14.91 13.31
N THR A 54 7.00 16.03 13.12
CA THR A 54 6.33 17.31 12.79
C THR A 54 6.65 17.84 11.40
N ASP A 55 7.77 17.43 10.79
CA ASP A 55 8.19 17.95 9.51
C ASP A 55 7.57 17.16 8.33
N PHE A 56 7.48 17.88 7.20
CA PHE A 56 7.22 17.31 5.89
C PHE A 56 8.51 17.28 5.09
N TYR A 57 9.03 16.10 4.80
CA TYR A 57 10.30 15.94 4.11
C TYR A 57 10.13 15.30 2.73
N GLY A 58 10.68 15.95 1.70
CA GLY A 58 10.56 15.48 0.32
C GLY A 58 9.11 15.37 -0.18
N GLY A 59 8.19 16.22 0.32
CA GLY A 59 6.77 16.14 -0.03
C GLY A 59 6.02 14.93 0.55
N GLN A 60 6.56 14.33 1.63
CA GLN A 60 5.98 13.15 2.28
C GLN A 60 5.94 13.31 3.80
N TYR A 61 4.99 12.61 4.42
CA TYR A 61 4.88 12.46 5.86
C TYR A 61 4.94 10.97 6.21
N ALA A 62 6.11 10.47 6.62
CA ALA A 62 6.34 9.06 6.94
C ALA A 62 7.26 8.90 8.17
N PRO A 63 6.88 9.44 9.34
CA PRO A 63 7.75 9.47 10.52
C PRO A 63 8.22 8.09 10.97
N LEU A 64 7.39 7.07 10.86
CA LEU A 64 7.76 5.71 11.26
C LEU A 64 8.85 5.11 10.36
N ALA A 65 8.89 5.49 9.07
CA ALA A 65 9.96 5.07 8.17
C ALA A 65 11.28 5.72 8.56
N PHE A 66 11.29 7.05 8.79
CA PHE A 66 12.50 7.76 9.24
C PHE A 66 12.99 7.24 10.60
N LEU A 67 12.08 6.99 11.54
CA LEU A 67 12.43 6.38 12.83
C LEU A 67 13.06 4.99 12.64
N SER A 68 12.54 4.18 11.71
CA SER A 68 13.11 2.87 11.40
C SER A 68 14.52 2.97 10.82
N TYR A 69 14.77 3.94 9.92
CA TYR A 69 16.11 4.18 9.39
C TYR A 69 17.08 4.67 10.47
N LEU A 70 16.63 5.54 11.37
CA LEU A 70 17.42 5.99 12.52
C LEU A 70 17.81 4.81 13.44
N VAL A 71 16.87 3.90 13.74
CA VAL A 71 17.14 2.69 14.54
C VAL A 71 18.18 1.80 13.87
N LEU A 72 18.01 1.54 12.58
CA LEU A 72 18.92 0.67 11.82
C LEU A 72 20.31 1.30 11.70
N TYR A 73 20.38 2.58 11.40
CA TYR A 73 21.65 3.30 11.32
C TYR A 73 22.40 3.34 12.66
N ALA A 74 21.70 3.61 13.75
CA ALA A 74 22.29 3.64 15.08
C ALA A 74 22.87 2.29 15.52
N GLY A 75 22.25 1.18 15.06
CA GLY A 75 22.73 -0.16 15.40
C GLY A 75 23.79 -0.72 14.47
N PHE A 76 23.72 -0.37 13.18
CA PHE A 76 24.45 -1.09 12.12
C PHE A 76 25.12 -0.16 11.09
N GLY A 77 25.03 1.16 11.26
CA GLY A 77 25.49 2.11 10.24
C GLY A 77 24.69 1.96 8.94
N TYR A 78 25.30 2.33 7.82
CA TYR A 78 24.71 2.18 6.48
C TYR A 78 25.02 0.81 5.84
N ASP A 79 24.97 -0.29 6.60
CA ASP A 79 25.12 -1.62 6.01
C ASP A 79 23.80 -2.09 5.38
N PRO A 80 23.71 -2.25 4.05
CA PRO A 80 22.48 -2.60 3.33
C PRO A 80 21.87 -3.91 3.79
N PHE A 81 22.68 -4.83 4.28
CA PHE A 81 22.21 -6.14 4.73
C PHE A 81 21.12 -6.00 5.81
N TYR A 82 21.30 -5.14 6.79
CA TYR A 82 20.33 -4.97 7.88
C TYR A 82 19.06 -4.27 7.43
N PHE A 83 19.16 -3.33 6.47
CA PHE A 83 17.98 -2.67 5.91
C PHE A 83 17.12 -3.67 5.10
N HIS A 84 17.73 -4.47 4.25
CA HIS A 84 17.03 -5.52 3.51
C HIS A 84 16.48 -6.60 4.42
N MET A 85 17.25 -7.03 5.45
CA MET A 85 16.80 -8.01 6.44
C MET A 85 15.57 -7.51 7.19
N PHE A 86 15.54 -6.24 7.59
CA PHE A 86 14.39 -5.64 8.27
C PHE A 86 13.15 -5.59 7.35
N SER A 87 13.33 -5.21 6.09
CA SER A 87 12.25 -5.27 5.09
C SER A 87 11.71 -6.70 4.90
N LEU A 88 12.60 -7.68 4.81
CA LEU A 88 12.22 -9.10 4.69
C LEU A 88 11.47 -9.60 5.94
N LEU A 89 11.92 -9.25 7.15
CA LEU A 89 11.24 -9.62 8.39
C LEU A 89 9.84 -9.01 8.48
N LEU A 90 9.67 -7.74 8.07
CA LEU A 90 8.36 -7.11 7.99
C LEU A 90 7.46 -7.80 6.96
N HIS A 91 8.02 -8.19 5.80
CA HIS A 91 7.26 -8.95 4.80
C HIS A 91 6.78 -10.30 5.35
N ILE A 92 7.66 -11.07 6.00
CA ILE A 92 7.29 -12.32 6.68
C ILE A 92 6.20 -12.06 7.74
N GLY A 93 6.32 -10.98 8.51
CA GLY A 93 5.29 -10.53 9.45
C GLY A 93 3.95 -10.27 8.75
N CYS A 94 3.95 -9.57 7.62
CA CYS A 94 2.75 -9.34 6.81
C CYS A 94 2.15 -10.65 6.29
N VAL A 95 2.97 -11.60 5.82
CA VAL A 95 2.52 -12.94 5.39
C VAL A 95 1.80 -13.68 6.54
N CYS A 96 2.38 -13.66 7.74
CA CYS A 96 1.75 -14.24 8.93
C CYS A 96 0.43 -13.54 9.31
N LEU A 97 0.38 -12.20 9.15
CA LEU A 97 -0.84 -11.43 9.41
C LEU A 97 -1.93 -11.69 8.36
N VAL A 98 -1.58 -11.83 7.08
CA VAL A 98 -2.51 -12.23 6.01
C VAL A 98 -3.08 -13.61 6.31
N TRP A 99 -2.24 -14.58 6.69
CA TRP A 99 -2.72 -15.91 7.10
C TRP A 99 -3.76 -15.82 8.23
N LYS A 100 -3.46 -15.09 9.28
CA LYS A 100 -4.37 -14.92 10.43
C LYS A 100 -5.63 -14.15 10.05
N LEU A 101 -5.51 -13.13 9.21
CA LEU A 101 -6.63 -12.29 8.78
C LEU A 101 -7.63 -13.10 7.94
N ILE A 102 -7.17 -13.77 6.89
CA ILE A 102 -8.03 -14.54 5.98
C ILE A 102 -8.72 -15.68 6.74
N SER A 103 -7.99 -16.45 7.57
CA SER A 103 -8.59 -17.51 8.38
C SER A 103 -9.64 -16.98 9.36
N SER A 104 -9.37 -15.83 10.01
CA SER A 104 -10.30 -15.20 10.96
C SER A 104 -11.56 -14.68 10.26
N LEU A 105 -11.40 -14.02 9.10
CA LEU A 105 -12.51 -13.52 8.29
C LEU A 105 -13.45 -14.63 7.84
N LEU A 106 -12.90 -15.72 7.29
CA LEU A 106 -13.69 -16.86 6.83
C LEU A 106 -14.44 -17.57 7.97
N ARG A 107 -13.81 -17.68 9.14
CA ARG A 107 -14.49 -18.26 10.33
C ARG A 107 -15.60 -17.37 10.87
N VAL A 108 -15.39 -16.04 10.88
CA VAL A 108 -16.41 -15.09 11.34
C VAL A 108 -17.57 -14.98 10.33
N HIS A 109 -17.26 -15.04 9.03
CA HIS A 109 -18.28 -15.08 7.98
C HIS A 109 -19.24 -16.27 8.16
N GLY A 110 -18.71 -17.44 8.54
CA GLY A 110 -19.49 -18.65 8.77
C GLY A 110 -19.89 -19.39 7.49
N GLY A 111 -20.50 -20.56 7.66
CA GLY A 111 -21.01 -21.36 6.52
C GLY A 111 -19.93 -22.01 5.64
N VAL A 112 -18.65 -22.01 6.08
CA VAL A 112 -17.49 -22.55 5.35
C VAL A 112 -16.90 -23.73 6.10
N SER A 113 -16.53 -24.80 5.38
CA SER A 113 -15.84 -25.94 6.00
C SER A 113 -14.40 -25.58 6.38
N GLU A 114 -13.86 -26.21 7.42
CA GLU A 114 -12.43 -26.01 7.80
C GLU A 114 -11.48 -26.35 6.64
N LYS A 115 -11.83 -27.34 5.81
CA LYS A 115 -11.05 -27.66 4.60
C LYS A 115 -11.02 -26.51 3.61
N GLN A 116 -12.14 -25.83 3.40
CA GLN A 116 -12.20 -24.65 2.53
C GLN A 116 -11.40 -23.47 3.13
N ILE A 117 -11.56 -23.24 4.43
CA ILE A 117 -10.81 -22.19 5.14
C ILE A 117 -9.31 -22.42 4.96
N LEU A 118 -8.83 -23.63 5.25
CA LEU A 118 -7.41 -23.97 5.14
C LEU A 118 -6.90 -23.79 3.70
N TYR A 119 -7.66 -24.28 2.71
CA TYR A 119 -7.28 -24.24 1.30
C TYR A 119 -7.20 -22.77 0.78
N VAL A 120 -8.28 -22.01 0.97
CA VAL A 120 -8.35 -20.61 0.51
C VAL A 120 -7.29 -19.77 1.21
N ASN A 121 -7.12 -19.97 2.53
CA ASN A 121 -6.13 -19.27 3.30
C ASN A 121 -4.71 -19.58 2.82
N PHE A 122 -4.38 -20.87 2.61
CA PHE A 122 -3.07 -21.30 2.14
C PHE A 122 -2.74 -20.69 0.77
N ILE A 123 -3.64 -20.81 -0.22
CA ILE A 123 -3.40 -20.27 -1.57
C ILE A 123 -3.30 -18.75 -1.55
N THR A 124 -4.19 -18.04 -0.82
CA THR A 124 -4.12 -16.57 -0.71
C THR A 124 -2.78 -16.13 -0.12
N THR A 125 -2.36 -16.75 0.97
CA THR A 125 -1.13 -16.39 1.67
C THR A 125 0.11 -16.76 0.86
N LEU A 126 0.12 -17.92 0.20
CA LEU A 126 1.21 -18.34 -0.67
C LEU A 126 1.40 -17.37 -1.84
N LEU A 127 0.30 -17.03 -2.54
CA LEU A 127 0.35 -16.05 -3.62
C LEU A 127 0.89 -14.70 -3.12
N PHE A 128 0.38 -14.22 -1.99
CA PHE A 128 0.88 -12.97 -1.40
C PHE A 128 2.37 -13.04 -1.05
N ALA A 129 2.84 -14.17 -0.51
CA ALA A 129 4.22 -14.32 -0.06
C ALA A 129 5.24 -14.32 -1.21
N VAL A 130 4.90 -14.92 -2.36
CA VAL A 130 5.89 -15.17 -3.42
C VAL A 130 5.62 -14.42 -4.72
N HIS A 131 4.54 -13.63 -4.81
CA HIS A 131 4.19 -12.98 -6.07
C HIS A 131 5.21 -11.90 -6.46
N PRO A 132 5.71 -11.90 -7.72
CA PRO A 132 6.74 -10.95 -8.16
C PRO A 132 6.36 -9.48 -8.02
N ILE A 133 5.06 -9.13 -8.03
CA ILE A 133 4.59 -7.75 -7.86
C ILE A 133 4.97 -7.14 -6.50
N ASN A 134 5.27 -7.97 -5.50
CA ASN A 134 5.66 -7.54 -4.17
C ASN A 134 7.17 -7.27 -4.04
N VAL A 135 7.96 -7.64 -5.06
CA VAL A 135 9.44 -7.53 -5.02
C VAL A 135 9.88 -6.08 -4.83
N GLU A 136 9.27 -5.12 -5.53
CA GLU A 136 9.60 -3.70 -5.38
C GLU A 136 9.42 -3.23 -3.94
N ALA A 137 8.33 -3.60 -3.28
CA ALA A 137 8.05 -3.20 -1.90
C ALA A 137 9.02 -3.82 -0.89
N VAL A 138 9.55 -5.02 -1.17
CA VAL A 138 10.42 -5.77 -0.24
C VAL A 138 11.90 -5.48 -0.49
N ALA A 139 12.31 -5.40 -1.75
CA ALA A 139 13.71 -5.26 -2.12
C ALA A 139 14.19 -3.80 -2.16
N TRP A 140 13.32 -2.83 -2.40
CA TRP A 140 13.71 -1.43 -2.42
C TRP A 140 13.67 -0.84 -1.00
N ILE A 141 14.82 -0.34 -0.52
CA ILE A 141 14.95 0.11 0.87
C ILE A 141 14.00 1.27 1.18
N SER A 142 13.85 2.28 0.32
CA SER A 142 12.91 3.39 0.52
C SER A 142 11.44 2.97 0.46
N ALA A 143 11.14 1.77 -0.05
CA ALA A 143 9.80 1.22 0.01
C ALA A 143 9.43 0.64 1.38
N LEU A 144 10.33 0.64 2.38
CA LEU A 144 10.07 0.22 3.76
C LEU A 144 8.77 0.80 4.33
N LYS A 145 8.45 2.06 3.98
CA LYS A 145 7.19 2.72 4.33
C LYS A 145 5.94 1.93 3.92
N VAL A 146 6.00 1.19 2.80
CA VAL A 146 4.89 0.35 2.33
C VAL A 146 4.71 -0.87 3.22
N LEU A 147 5.80 -1.48 3.66
CA LEU A 147 5.77 -2.65 4.54
C LEU A 147 5.29 -2.27 5.94
N LEU A 148 5.75 -1.15 6.49
CA LEU A 148 5.29 -0.61 7.78
C LEU A 148 3.79 -0.30 7.75
N TYR A 149 3.34 0.42 6.73
CA TYR A 149 1.94 0.71 6.51
C TYR A 149 1.11 -0.58 6.48
N ALA A 150 1.49 -1.55 5.64
CA ALA A 150 0.75 -2.79 5.46
C ALA A 150 0.75 -3.65 6.73
N PHE A 151 1.88 -3.73 7.44
CA PHE A 151 1.98 -4.49 8.68
C PHE A 151 1.00 -3.98 9.73
N PHE A 152 1.00 -2.69 10.01
CA PHE A 152 0.10 -2.11 11.01
C PHE A 152 -1.36 -2.07 10.53
N TYR A 153 -1.60 -1.92 9.23
CA TYR A 153 -2.94 -2.01 8.66
C TYR A 153 -3.55 -3.41 8.86
N LEU A 154 -2.81 -4.46 8.51
CA LEU A 154 -3.24 -5.85 8.70
C LEU A 154 -3.42 -6.20 10.18
N LEU A 155 -2.50 -5.75 11.04
CA LEU A 155 -2.60 -5.94 12.49
C LEU A 155 -3.83 -5.22 13.05
N GLY A 156 -4.10 -3.99 12.60
CA GLY A 156 -5.30 -3.23 12.96
C GLY A 156 -6.59 -3.94 12.56
N LEU A 157 -6.68 -4.51 11.35
CA LEU A 157 -7.82 -5.30 10.92
C LEU A 157 -8.03 -6.54 11.80
N LEU A 158 -6.95 -7.21 12.22
CA LEU A 158 -7.03 -8.34 13.16
C LEU A 158 -7.50 -7.92 14.55
N CYS A 159 -6.98 -6.80 15.07
CA CYS A 159 -7.43 -6.25 16.35
C CYS A 159 -8.91 -5.89 16.28
N TYR A 160 -9.36 -5.30 15.18
CA TYR A 160 -10.76 -4.99 14.96
C TYR A 160 -11.65 -6.24 14.88
N LEU A 161 -11.24 -7.29 14.15
CA LEU A 161 -11.94 -8.58 14.16
C LEU A 161 -12.04 -9.19 15.57
N ARG A 162 -11.00 -9.00 16.37
CA ARG A 162 -11.03 -9.44 17.77
C ARG A 162 -11.99 -8.61 18.60
N TYR A 163 -12.04 -7.28 18.37
CA TYR A 163 -13.00 -6.37 19.01
C TYR A 163 -14.44 -6.79 18.73
N ILE A 164 -14.84 -6.97 17.47
CA ILE A 164 -16.21 -7.36 17.13
C ILE A 164 -16.62 -8.72 17.67
N ARG A 165 -15.66 -9.62 17.96
CA ARG A 165 -15.94 -10.94 18.56
C ARG A 165 -16.02 -10.92 20.08
N THR A 166 -15.30 -10.02 20.75
CA THR A 166 -15.13 -10.03 22.21
C THR A 166 -15.76 -8.84 22.90
N SER A 167 -16.12 -7.81 22.14
CA SER A 167 -16.59 -6.50 22.61
C SER A 167 -15.66 -5.83 23.64
N LYS A 168 -14.39 -6.26 23.72
CA LYS A 168 -13.40 -5.69 24.65
C LYS A 168 -12.84 -4.39 24.09
N ILE A 169 -13.04 -3.29 24.79
CA ILE A 169 -12.54 -1.95 24.42
C ILE A 169 -11.02 -1.93 24.18
N PHE A 170 -10.27 -2.78 24.85
CA PHE A 170 -8.83 -2.93 24.65
C PHE A 170 -8.45 -3.16 23.18
N TYR A 171 -9.17 -4.06 22.48
CA TYR A 171 -8.89 -4.33 21.06
C TYR A 171 -9.29 -3.16 20.16
N TYR A 172 -10.29 -2.38 20.56
CA TYR A 172 -10.67 -1.17 19.84
C TYR A 172 -9.55 -0.11 19.93
N VAL A 173 -9.01 0.12 21.14
CA VAL A 173 -7.88 1.03 21.35
C VAL A 173 -6.64 0.56 20.59
N LEU A 174 -6.34 -0.74 20.59
CA LEU A 174 -5.25 -1.30 19.78
C LEU A 174 -5.48 -1.06 18.28
N THR A 175 -6.73 -1.15 17.79
CA THR A 175 -7.06 -0.87 16.39
C THR A 175 -6.75 0.59 16.04
N ILE A 176 -7.09 1.54 16.92
CA ILE A 176 -6.75 2.96 16.76
C ILE A 176 -5.22 3.14 16.72
N GLY A 177 -4.49 2.55 17.66
CA GLY A 177 -3.03 2.62 17.70
C GLY A 177 -2.38 2.04 16.43
N CYS A 178 -2.87 0.89 15.94
CA CYS A 178 -2.42 0.31 14.68
C CYS A 178 -2.73 1.20 13.48
N PHE A 179 -3.89 1.84 13.44
CA PHE A 179 -4.23 2.79 12.37
C PHE A 179 -3.28 3.99 12.37
N LEU A 180 -2.98 4.55 13.55
CA LEU A 180 -2.02 5.64 13.70
C LEU A 180 -0.64 5.24 13.20
N CYS A 181 -0.12 4.09 13.65
CA CYS A 181 1.17 3.56 13.19
C CYS A 181 1.18 3.29 11.67
N SER A 182 0.08 2.79 11.12
CA SER A 182 -0.08 2.56 9.69
C SER A 182 0.03 3.86 8.90
N PHE A 183 -0.63 4.93 9.37
CA PHE A 183 -0.55 6.25 8.74
C PHE A 183 0.86 6.86 8.86
N TRP A 184 1.52 6.70 10.00
CA TRP A 184 2.92 7.09 10.18
C TRP A 184 3.89 6.30 9.28
N GLY A 185 3.49 5.12 8.80
CA GLY A 185 4.20 4.40 7.75
C GLY A 185 3.97 5.03 6.37
N LYS A 186 2.69 5.23 6.01
CA LYS A 186 2.33 5.78 4.69
C LYS A 186 0.92 6.35 4.68
N GLU A 187 0.73 7.46 3.94
CA GLU A 187 -0.53 8.18 3.77
C GLU A 187 -1.69 7.33 3.23
N GLN A 188 -1.42 6.26 2.51
CA GLN A 188 -2.44 5.33 2.00
C GLN A 188 -3.30 4.71 3.10
N ALA A 189 -2.84 4.70 4.35
CA ALA A 189 -3.61 4.22 5.50
C ALA A 189 -4.92 4.98 5.74
N VAL A 190 -5.11 6.17 5.18
CA VAL A 190 -6.37 6.93 5.23
C VAL A 190 -7.57 6.09 4.75
N THR A 191 -7.34 5.05 3.94
CA THR A 191 -8.38 4.10 3.50
C THR A 191 -8.86 3.14 4.59
N PHE A 192 -8.19 3.05 5.74
CA PHE A 192 -8.46 2.07 6.79
C PHE A 192 -9.93 2.04 7.27
N PRO A 193 -10.61 3.18 7.51
CA PRO A 193 -12.02 3.16 7.89
C PRO A 193 -12.93 2.48 6.86
N LEU A 194 -12.63 2.62 5.56
CA LEU A 194 -13.36 1.95 4.50
C LEU A 194 -13.14 0.42 4.54
N ALA A 195 -11.92 -0.01 4.85
CA ALA A 195 -11.65 -1.43 5.03
C ALA A 195 -12.38 -2.02 6.25
N LEU A 196 -12.53 -1.26 7.34
CA LEU A 196 -13.36 -1.68 8.49
C LEU A 196 -14.82 -1.89 8.08
N LEU A 197 -15.40 -1.01 7.25
CA LEU A 197 -16.77 -1.16 6.73
C LEU A 197 -16.89 -2.41 5.84
N ILE A 198 -15.88 -2.69 5.00
CA ILE A 198 -15.84 -3.89 4.17
C ILE A 198 -15.79 -5.16 5.04
N VAL A 199 -15.01 -5.13 6.11
CA VAL A 199 -14.93 -6.23 7.08
C VAL A 199 -16.27 -6.44 7.77
N ASP A 200 -16.93 -5.39 8.25
CA ASP A 200 -18.25 -5.48 8.88
C ASP A 200 -19.29 -6.07 7.93
N TRP A 201 -19.33 -5.56 6.69
CA TRP A 201 -20.24 -6.10 5.69
C TRP A 201 -19.95 -7.57 5.39
N PHE A 202 -18.69 -7.96 5.24
CA PHE A 202 -18.30 -9.33 4.96
C PHE A 202 -18.62 -10.27 6.14
N THR A 203 -18.48 -9.81 7.37
CA THR A 203 -18.76 -10.58 8.60
C THR A 203 -20.22 -10.57 9.02
N ASN A 204 -21.14 -10.13 8.16
CA ASN A 204 -22.58 -10.08 8.39
C ASN A 204 -23.03 -9.18 9.54
N ARG A 205 -22.26 -8.16 9.93
CA ARG A 205 -22.74 -7.17 10.88
C ARG A 205 -23.89 -6.36 10.27
N ASN A 206 -24.85 -5.98 11.11
CA ASN A 206 -26.00 -5.19 10.66
C ASN A 206 -25.58 -3.74 10.38
N MET A 207 -25.32 -3.43 9.11
CA MET A 207 -24.91 -2.09 8.66
C MET A 207 -25.98 -1.00 8.88
N LYS A 208 -27.20 -1.34 9.31
CA LYS A 208 -28.25 -0.38 9.67
C LYS A 208 -28.17 0.04 11.14
N ASN A 209 -27.38 -0.68 11.96
CA ASN A 209 -27.23 -0.36 13.38
C ASN A 209 -26.31 0.86 13.55
N LEU A 210 -26.78 1.87 14.28
CA LEU A 210 -26.01 3.09 14.59
C LEU A 210 -24.73 2.80 15.38
N GLU A 211 -24.69 1.76 16.20
CA GLU A 211 -23.48 1.35 16.92
C GLU A 211 -22.33 1.02 15.96
N VAL A 212 -22.63 0.34 14.82
CA VAL A 212 -21.63 0.02 13.81
C VAL A 212 -21.03 1.29 13.22
N TRP A 213 -21.81 2.33 13.03
CA TRP A 213 -21.32 3.61 12.51
C TRP A 213 -20.61 4.44 13.58
N SER A 214 -21.12 4.47 14.81
CA SER A 214 -20.48 5.19 15.92
C SER A 214 -19.06 4.69 16.20
N GLU A 215 -18.83 3.37 16.10
CA GLU A 215 -17.50 2.79 16.20
C GLU A 215 -16.52 3.31 15.11
N LYS A 216 -17.01 3.71 13.94
CA LYS A 216 -16.17 4.21 12.83
C LYS A 216 -15.91 5.71 12.92
N MET A 217 -16.67 6.44 13.72
CA MET A 217 -16.54 7.90 13.78
C MET A 217 -15.13 8.35 14.17
N SER A 218 -14.51 7.70 15.16
CA SER A 218 -13.12 8.01 15.55
C SER A 218 -12.13 7.77 14.40
N PHE A 219 -12.28 6.67 13.65
CA PHE A 219 -11.42 6.37 12.50
C PHE A 219 -11.67 7.34 11.34
N LEU A 220 -12.92 7.72 11.07
CA LEU A 220 -13.28 8.68 10.03
C LEU A 220 -12.74 10.09 10.35
N ILE A 221 -12.87 10.52 11.61
CA ILE A 221 -12.32 11.80 12.09
C ILE A 221 -10.79 11.78 11.94
N MET A 222 -10.11 10.74 12.40
CA MET A 222 -8.66 10.60 12.23
C MET A 222 -8.26 10.58 10.75
N ALA A 223 -8.97 9.83 9.90
CA ALA A 223 -8.73 9.78 8.47
C ALA A 223 -8.90 11.15 7.79
N PHE A 224 -9.87 11.95 8.23
CA PHE A 224 -10.06 13.33 7.75
C PHE A 224 -8.84 14.21 8.09
N PHE A 225 -8.39 14.20 9.36
CA PHE A 225 -7.18 14.95 9.74
C PHE A 225 -5.93 14.43 9.02
N PHE A 226 -5.79 13.13 8.87
CA PHE A 226 -4.68 12.52 8.13
C PHE A 226 -4.72 12.88 6.64
N GLY A 227 -5.93 12.98 6.06
CA GLY A 227 -6.12 13.49 4.71
C GLY A 227 -5.62 14.92 4.55
N ILE A 228 -5.92 15.81 5.51
CA ILE A 228 -5.40 17.19 5.52
C ILE A 228 -3.86 17.18 5.61
N ILE A 229 -3.28 16.41 6.53
CA ILE A 229 -1.83 16.28 6.67
C ILE A 229 -1.19 15.81 5.34
N THR A 230 -1.81 14.84 4.68
CA THR A 230 -1.36 14.32 3.38
C THR A 230 -1.34 15.42 2.31
N VAL A 231 -2.42 16.19 2.19
CA VAL A 231 -2.49 17.30 1.22
C VAL A 231 -1.45 18.38 1.53
N LEU A 232 -1.31 18.76 2.81
CA LEU A 232 -0.33 19.76 3.24
C LEU A 232 1.12 19.31 3.00
N SER A 233 1.42 18.01 3.16
CA SER A 233 2.77 17.47 2.94
C SER A 233 3.14 17.48 1.46
N GLN A 234 2.20 17.13 0.58
CA GLN A 234 2.45 17.03 -0.86
C GLN A 234 2.50 18.38 -1.58
N GLY A 235 1.79 19.40 -1.09
CA GLY A 235 1.84 20.77 -1.64
C GLY A 235 3.19 21.49 -1.51
N LYS A 236 4.18 20.87 -0.88
CA LYS A 236 5.56 21.35 -0.75
C LYS A 236 6.56 20.62 -1.66
N GLY A 237 6.07 19.76 -2.57
CA GLY A 237 6.92 19.07 -3.53
C GLY A 237 7.39 19.99 -4.67
N PRO A 238 8.61 19.77 -5.22
CA PRO A 238 9.21 20.66 -6.23
C PRO A 238 8.57 20.57 -7.62
N TYR A 239 7.67 19.63 -7.89
CA TYR A 239 7.11 19.40 -9.24
C TYR A 239 5.61 19.10 -9.18
N GLU A 240 4.79 20.07 -9.57
CA GLU A 240 3.36 19.88 -9.79
C GLU A 240 3.08 19.58 -11.28
N MET A 241 3.17 18.32 -11.70
CA MET A 241 2.54 17.91 -12.96
C MET A 241 1.07 17.62 -12.70
N ILE A 242 0.23 18.64 -12.89
CA ILE A 242 -1.22 18.53 -12.70
C ILE A 242 -1.87 18.29 -14.06
N PHE A 243 -2.15 17.03 -14.39
CA PHE A 243 -2.94 16.70 -15.56
C PHE A 243 -4.42 17.10 -15.40
N PRO A 244 -5.11 17.51 -16.48
CA PRO A 244 -6.55 17.74 -16.47
C PRO A 244 -7.33 16.54 -15.92
N LEU A 245 -8.51 16.78 -15.33
CA LEU A 245 -9.31 15.73 -14.69
C LEU A 245 -9.59 14.54 -15.62
N TYR A 246 -9.95 14.80 -16.89
CA TYR A 246 -10.25 13.73 -17.86
C TYR A 246 -9.03 12.83 -18.12
N GLN A 247 -7.82 13.42 -18.24
CA GLN A 247 -6.58 12.65 -18.42
C GLN A 247 -6.29 11.81 -17.17
N ARG A 248 -6.47 12.39 -15.98
CA ARG A 248 -6.29 11.65 -14.71
C ARG A 248 -7.27 10.47 -14.60
N LEU A 249 -8.51 10.64 -15.04
CA LEU A 249 -9.49 9.55 -15.09
C LEU A 249 -9.05 8.45 -16.06
N LEU A 250 -8.56 8.81 -17.26
CA LEU A 250 -8.03 7.85 -18.23
C LEU A 250 -6.80 7.11 -17.67
N PHE A 251 -5.88 7.82 -17.03
CA PHE A 251 -4.71 7.21 -16.38
C PHE A 251 -5.11 6.32 -15.21
N GLY A 252 -6.14 6.69 -14.44
CA GLY A 252 -6.72 5.86 -13.39
C GLY A 252 -7.32 4.56 -13.92
N CYS A 253 -8.05 4.63 -15.02
CA CYS A 253 -8.59 3.45 -15.69
C CYS A 253 -7.47 2.55 -16.24
N PHE A 254 -6.47 3.11 -16.88
CA PHE A 254 -5.27 2.40 -17.31
C PHE A 254 -4.60 1.71 -16.12
N ALA A 255 -4.32 2.46 -15.04
CA ALA A 255 -3.64 1.93 -13.87
C ALA A 255 -4.39 0.74 -13.24
N LEU A 256 -5.73 0.82 -13.13
CA LEU A 256 -6.54 -0.29 -12.61
C LEU A 256 -6.43 -1.55 -13.48
N VAL A 257 -6.55 -1.41 -14.81
CA VAL A 257 -6.43 -2.55 -15.73
C VAL A 257 -5.01 -3.12 -15.68
N GLU A 258 -3.99 -2.26 -15.65
CA GLU A 258 -2.59 -2.67 -15.56
C GLU A 258 -2.30 -3.43 -14.26
N TYR A 259 -2.82 -2.96 -13.11
CA TYR A 259 -2.68 -3.66 -11.84
C TYR A 259 -3.38 -5.03 -11.83
N ILE A 260 -4.57 -5.14 -12.43
CA ILE A 260 -5.26 -6.42 -12.59
C ILE A 260 -4.42 -7.36 -13.48
N THR A 261 -3.95 -6.87 -14.62
CA THR A 261 -3.14 -7.65 -15.56
C THR A 261 -1.86 -8.15 -14.92
N LYS A 262 -1.09 -7.28 -14.25
CA LYS A 262 0.15 -7.64 -13.55
C LYS A 262 -0.07 -8.58 -12.37
N SER A 263 -1.25 -8.53 -11.75
CA SER A 263 -1.63 -9.46 -10.68
C SER A 263 -1.90 -10.88 -11.17
N LEU A 264 -2.29 -11.03 -12.44
CA LEU A 264 -2.58 -12.33 -13.06
C LEU A 264 -1.38 -12.83 -13.85
N LEU A 265 -0.70 -11.93 -14.55
CA LEU A 265 0.46 -12.18 -15.42
C LEU A 265 1.58 -11.21 -15.02
N PRO A 266 2.48 -11.58 -14.10
CA PRO A 266 3.54 -10.70 -13.60
C PRO A 266 4.70 -10.58 -14.60
N VAL A 267 4.39 -10.11 -15.80
CA VAL A 267 5.37 -9.84 -16.88
C VAL A 267 5.61 -8.35 -17.00
N ASN A 268 6.79 -7.98 -17.51
CA ASN A 268 7.18 -6.57 -17.72
C ASN A 268 7.09 -5.73 -16.44
N LEU A 269 7.41 -6.33 -15.29
CA LEU A 269 7.54 -5.59 -14.05
C LEU A 269 8.76 -4.67 -14.14
N ASN A 270 8.60 -3.41 -13.75
CA ASN A 270 9.63 -2.40 -13.83
C ASN A 270 9.62 -1.52 -12.57
N PHE A 271 10.75 -0.95 -12.23
CA PHE A 271 10.85 -0.04 -11.10
C PHE A 271 10.28 1.35 -11.40
N PHE A 272 10.12 1.70 -12.69
CA PHE A 272 9.60 3.00 -13.11
C PHE A 272 8.75 2.89 -14.37
N TYR A 273 7.54 3.45 -14.31
CA TYR A 273 6.57 3.49 -15.40
C TYR A 273 6.23 4.97 -15.69
N PRO A 274 6.90 5.61 -16.64
CA PRO A 274 6.69 7.03 -16.93
C PRO A 274 5.28 7.28 -17.47
N PHE A 275 4.79 8.50 -17.32
CA PHE A 275 3.59 8.92 -18.02
C PHE A 275 3.81 8.86 -19.53
N PRO A 276 2.79 8.51 -20.33
CA PRO A 276 2.90 8.37 -21.80
C PRO A 276 3.02 9.71 -22.53
N ILE A 277 2.72 10.81 -21.84
CA ILE A 277 2.66 12.18 -22.39
C ILE A 277 3.28 13.17 -21.42
N VAL A 278 3.66 14.32 -21.93
CA VAL A 278 3.98 15.51 -21.14
C VAL A 278 2.75 16.40 -20.96
N LEU A 279 2.83 17.35 -20.04
CA LEU A 279 1.72 18.28 -19.77
C LEU A 279 1.38 19.08 -21.03
N GLY A 280 0.09 19.10 -21.40
CA GLY A 280 -0.40 19.79 -22.61
C GLY A 280 -0.59 18.89 -23.84
N GLU A 281 -0.12 17.64 -23.78
CA GLU A 281 -0.35 16.66 -24.86
C GLU A 281 -1.61 15.82 -24.61
N GLU A 282 -2.19 15.27 -25.67
CA GLU A 282 -3.33 14.36 -25.60
C GLU A 282 -2.88 12.91 -25.39
N PRO A 283 -3.60 12.13 -24.53
CA PRO A 283 -3.31 10.72 -24.33
C PRO A 283 -3.44 9.93 -25.65
N PRO A 284 -2.57 8.92 -25.88
CA PRO A 284 -2.70 8.02 -27.02
C PRO A 284 -4.08 7.37 -27.08
N LEU A 285 -4.60 7.15 -28.30
CA LEU A 285 -5.99 6.69 -28.52
C LEU A 285 -6.36 5.42 -27.75
N HIS A 286 -5.43 4.51 -27.53
CA HIS A 286 -5.68 3.28 -26.79
C HIS A 286 -6.05 3.51 -25.30
N TYR A 287 -5.70 4.67 -24.70
CA TYR A 287 -6.10 4.98 -23.31
C TYR A 287 -7.62 5.13 -23.17
N TYR A 288 -8.34 5.48 -24.22
CA TYR A 288 -9.80 5.59 -24.22
C TYR A 288 -10.52 4.23 -24.21
N LEU A 289 -9.80 3.12 -24.42
CA LEU A 289 -10.35 1.77 -24.34
C LEU A 289 -10.44 1.28 -22.88
N TYR A 290 -9.57 1.74 -21.97
CA TYR A 290 -9.54 1.23 -20.59
C TYR A 290 -10.82 1.50 -19.80
N PRO A 291 -11.49 2.68 -19.90
CA PRO A 291 -12.81 2.88 -19.30
C PRO A 291 -13.84 1.86 -19.78
N VAL A 292 -13.84 1.51 -21.06
CA VAL A 292 -14.76 0.51 -21.63
C VAL A 292 -14.52 -0.86 -21.02
N VAL A 293 -13.26 -1.29 -20.91
CA VAL A 293 -12.88 -2.54 -20.23
C VAL A 293 -13.37 -2.56 -18.79
N LEU A 294 -13.19 -1.47 -18.04
CA LEU A 294 -13.64 -1.38 -16.65
C LEU A 294 -15.17 -1.40 -16.53
N LEU A 295 -15.90 -0.79 -17.48
CA LEU A 295 -17.37 -0.88 -17.52
C LEU A 295 -17.85 -2.31 -17.71
N PHE A 296 -17.21 -3.09 -18.58
CA PHE A 296 -17.51 -4.53 -18.73
C PHE A 296 -17.21 -5.33 -17.45
N LEU A 297 -16.05 -5.07 -16.82
CA LEU A 297 -15.69 -5.72 -15.55
C LEU A 297 -16.69 -5.34 -14.44
N MET A 298 -17.09 -4.08 -14.36
CA MET A 298 -18.08 -3.60 -13.40
C MET A 298 -19.44 -4.27 -13.64
N GLY A 299 -19.91 -4.32 -14.90
CA GLY A 299 -21.14 -5.01 -15.26
C GLY A 299 -21.11 -6.50 -14.84
N TRP A 300 -19.98 -7.16 -15.07
CA TRP A 300 -19.77 -8.54 -14.62
C TRP A 300 -19.83 -8.67 -13.09
N ILE A 301 -19.14 -7.80 -12.35
CA ILE A 301 -19.17 -7.80 -10.87
C ILE A 301 -20.60 -7.56 -10.36
N ILE A 302 -21.36 -6.65 -10.98
CA ILE A 302 -22.74 -6.34 -10.62
C ILE A 302 -23.65 -7.57 -10.88
N ALA A 303 -23.44 -8.28 -11.98
CA ALA A 303 -24.18 -9.51 -12.28
C ALA A 303 -23.96 -10.61 -11.22
N TYR A 304 -22.76 -10.68 -10.66
CA TYR A 304 -22.38 -11.66 -9.62
C TYR A 304 -22.33 -11.07 -8.21
N ARG A 305 -22.95 -9.91 -7.96
CA ARG A 305 -22.91 -9.19 -6.67
C ARG A 305 -23.39 -9.99 -5.46
N ASN A 306 -24.17 -11.04 -5.66
CA ASN A 306 -24.64 -11.93 -4.61
C ASN A 306 -23.49 -12.82 -4.06
N ASN A 307 -22.40 -12.98 -4.80
CA ASN A 307 -21.23 -13.69 -4.33
C ASN A 307 -20.38 -12.76 -3.42
N ARG A 308 -20.56 -12.92 -2.12
CA ARG A 308 -19.87 -12.08 -1.11
C ARG A 308 -18.34 -12.20 -1.17
N TYR A 309 -17.81 -13.37 -1.54
CA TYR A 309 -16.36 -13.56 -1.68
C TYR A 309 -15.81 -12.73 -2.85
N LEU A 310 -16.54 -12.70 -3.97
CA LEU A 310 -16.18 -11.87 -5.12
C LEU A 310 -16.17 -10.40 -4.73
N VAL A 311 -17.28 -9.92 -4.17
CA VAL A 311 -17.41 -8.49 -3.80
C VAL A 311 -16.39 -8.09 -2.75
N PHE A 312 -16.15 -8.93 -1.73
CA PHE A 312 -15.15 -8.67 -0.70
C PHE A 312 -13.73 -8.50 -1.28
N GLY A 313 -13.30 -9.45 -2.12
CA GLY A 313 -11.96 -9.39 -2.71
C GLY A 313 -11.78 -8.17 -3.62
N VAL A 314 -12.81 -7.83 -4.44
CA VAL A 314 -12.80 -6.63 -5.28
C VAL A 314 -12.76 -5.36 -4.44
N LEU A 315 -13.58 -5.24 -3.41
CA LEU A 315 -13.59 -4.06 -2.54
C LEU A 315 -12.28 -3.89 -1.79
N LEU A 316 -11.70 -4.99 -1.28
CA LEU A 316 -10.40 -4.95 -0.60
C LEU A 316 -9.27 -4.51 -1.56
N PHE A 317 -9.30 -4.98 -2.80
CA PHE A 317 -8.38 -4.54 -3.85
C PHE A 317 -8.53 -3.04 -4.14
N LEU A 318 -9.75 -2.58 -4.42
CA LEU A 318 -10.01 -1.20 -4.83
C LEU A 318 -9.73 -0.19 -3.72
N VAL A 319 -10.14 -0.48 -2.47
CA VAL A 319 -9.94 0.43 -1.33
C VAL A 319 -8.47 0.73 -1.12
N ASN A 320 -7.61 -0.27 -1.20
CA ASN A 320 -6.17 -0.06 -0.99
C ASN A 320 -5.46 0.60 -2.17
N LEU A 321 -6.09 0.68 -3.35
CA LEU A 321 -5.60 1.42 -4.52
C LEU A 321 -6.16 2.83 -4.64
N LEU A 322 -7.18 3.20 -3.87
CA LEU A 322 -7.96 4.42 -4.07
C LEU A 322 -7.11 5.69 -4.24
N PHE A 323 -6.04 5.81 -3.46
CA PHE A 323 -5.11 6.94 -3.56
C PHE A 323 -4.01 6.74 -4.62
N SER A 324 -3.95 5.57 -5.27
CA SER A 324 -2.89 5.24 -6.24
C SER A 324 -3.34 5.34 -7.70
N ILE A 325 -4.64 5.54 -7.96
CA ILE A 325 -5.26 5.52 -9.30
C ILE A 325 -5.56 6.92 -9.86
N HIS A 326 -4.76 7.93 -9.53
CA HIS A 326 -4.82 9.30 -10.07
C HIS A 326 -6.16 10.06 -9.87
N LEU A 327 -7.08 9.57 -9.04
CA LEU A 327 -8.33 10.30 -8.73
C LEU A 327 -8.05 11.62 -8.00
N PHE A 328 -7.08 11.60 -7.10
CA PHE A 328 -6.65 12.77 -6.36
C PHE A 328 -5.46 13.43 -7.06
N ASN A 329 -5.42 14.75 -6.95
CA ASN A 329 -4.31 15.53 -7.49
C ASN A 329 -3.10 15.39 -6.56
N MET A 330 -2.26 14.42 -6.85
CA MET A 330 -1.04 14.12 -6.11
C MET A 330 0.15 14.20 -7.08
N SER A 331 1.22 14.87 -6.68
CA SER A 331 2.45 14.92 -7.46
C SER A 331 3.04 13.50 -7.56
N ARG A 332 3.11 12.96 -8.78
CA ARG A 332 3.65 11.63 -9.04
C ARG A 332 4.46 11.63 -10.34
N HIS A 333 5.60 10.95 -10.30
CA HIS A 333 6.46 10.81 -11.47
C HIS A 333 6.13 9.58 -12.32
N ALA A 334 5.34 8.65 -11.79
CA ALA A 334 5.00 7.39 -12.45
C ALA A 334 3.49 7.20 -12.54
N ILE A 335 3.02 6.65 -13.68
CA ILE A 335 1.60 6.35 -13.91
C ILE A 335 1.12 5.14 -13.09
N VAL A 336 2.00 4.15 -12.89
CA VAL A 336 1.80 2.99 -12.01
C VAL A 336 3.07 2.72 -11.23
N ALA A 337 2.98 1.98 -10.12
CA ALA A 337 4.13 1.46 -9.38
C ALA A 337 3.73 0.16 -8.70
N ASP A 338 4.53 -0.89 -8.88
CA ASP A 338 4.22 -2.24 -8.41
C ASP A 338 4.05 -2.28 -6.88
N ARG A 339 4.81 -1.46 -6.14
CA ARG A 339 4.70 -1.30 -4.68
C ARG A 339 3.32 -0.84 -4.18
N TYR A 340 2.50 -0.19 -5.02
CA TYR A 340 1.14 0.20 -4.62
C TYR A 340 0.19 -0.99 -4.54
N MET A 341 0.53 -2.08 -5.22
CA MET A 341 -0.22 -3.33 -5.17
C MET A 341 -0.02 -4.14 -3.89
N TYR A 342 1.01 -3.85 -3.09
CA TYR A 342 1.41 -4.72 -1.99
C TYR A 342 0.24 -5.17 -1.10
N LEU A 343 -0.52 -4.24 -0.54
CA LEU A 343 -1.68 -4.58 0.29
C LEU A 343 -2.93 -4.92 -0.55
N SER A 344 -3.12 -4.25 -1.68
CA SER A 344 -4.25 -4.48 -2.59
C SER A 344 -4.25 -5.89 -3.16
N TYR A 345 -3.05 -6.45 -3.40
CA TYR A 345 -2.89 -7.79 -3.95
C TYR A 345 -3.53 -8.89 -3.07
N VAL A 346 -3.67 -8.69 -1.77
CA VAL A 346 -4.38 -9.63 -0.87
C VAL A 346 -5.81 -9.88 -1.37
N GLY A 347 -6.49 -8.84 -1.88
CA GLY A 347 -7.83 -8.96 -2.47
C GLY A 347 -7.85 -9.85 -3.71
N ILE A 348 -6.92 -9.66 -4.64
CA ILE A 348 -6.80 -10.47 -5.87
C ILE A 348 -6.41 -11.92 -5.54
N ALA A 349 -5.41 -12.11 -4.67
CA ALA A 349 -5.00 -13.45 -4.22
C ALA A 349 -6.17 -14.22 -3.58
N PHE A 350 -6.99 -13.53 -2.78
CA PHE A 350 -8.20 -14.09 -2.19
C PHE A 350 -9.23 -14.49 -3.26
N LEU A 351 -9.42 -13.66 -4.31
CA LEU A 351 -10.30 -13.99 -5.43
C LEU A 351 -9.81 -15.22 -6.19
N ILE A 352 -8.53 -15.29 -6.52
CA ILE A 352 -7.92 -16.43 -7.21
C ILE A 352 -8.11 -17.71 -6.38
N ALA A 353 -7.82 -17.67 -5.08
CA ALA A 353 -7.95 -18.82 -4.18
C ALA A 353 -9.39 -19.34 -4.11
N ASN A 354 -10.39 -18.45 -4.01
CA ASN A 354 -11.80 -18.84 -4.01
C ASN A 354 -12.26 -19.36 -5.37
N GLY A 355 -11.77 -18.78 -6.47
CA GLY A 355 -12.04 -19.26 -7.83
C GLY A 355 -11.53 -20.69 -8.04
N ILE A 356 -10.29 -20.98 -7.63
CA ILE A 356 -9.71 -22.33 -7.69
C ILE A 356 -10.50 -23.31 -6.82
N TRP A 357 -10.88 -22.90 -5.61
CA TRP A 357 -11.72 -23.74 -4.74
C TRP A 357 -13.06 -24.06 -5.37
N TRP A 358 -13.72 -23.09 -5.97
CA TRP A 358 -15.01 -23.28 -6.64
C TRP A 358 -14.92 -24.23 -7.86
N LEU A 359 -13.86 -24.09 -8.68
CA LEU A 359 -13.60 -24.99 -9.80
C LEU A 359 -13.39 -26.43 -9.31
N ARG A 360 -12.56 -26.63 -8.27
CA ARG A 360 -12.29 -27.93 -7.68
C ARG A 360 -13.54 -28.61 -7.14
N LYS A 361 -14.55 -27.87 -6.73
CA LYS A 361 -15.82 -28.42 -6.20
C LYS A 361 -16.74 -28.91 -7.30
N ARG A 362 -16.51 -28.46 -8.54
CA ARG A 362 -17.31 -28.85 -9.71
C ARG A 362 -16.72 -30.02 -10.50
N LEU A 363 -15.40 -30.22 -10.34
CA LEU A 363 -14.67 -31.38 -10.84
C LEU A 363 -14.74 -32.53 -9.81
#